data_6b49a511f784190fd1227073f9898c70
#
_entry.id   6b49a511f784190fd1227073f9898c70
#
_cell.length_a   1.000
_cell.length_b   1.000
_cell.length_c   1.000
_cell.angle_alpha   90.00
_cell.angle_beta   90.00
_cell.angle_gamma   90.00
#
_symmetry.space_group_name_H-M   'P 1'
#
loop_
_entity.id
_entity.type
_entity.pdbx_description
1 polymer ?
#
loop_
_entity_poly.entity_id
_entity_poly.type
_entity_poly.pdbx_seq_one_letter_code
_entity_poly.pdbx_strand_id
1 'polypeptide(L)'
;MSIPRGSTALLGPSGSGKSTLLRLLNRLADPDEGTVRFHGTDVRELDPLELRRRVGLVPQLPAPVPGTVRDNVLFGPRLEGREVDPERPVELAGLDSSFLDRDASRLSVGEQQRVMLARALALEPEVLLLDEPTASLDAAATEAVEDALRNLRDVSLVLVTHDAQQAERLTERTSRLREGRVTQ
;
A
#
# COMPACT_ATOMS: atom_id res chain seq x y z
N MET A 1 7.73 -11.43 14.74
CA MET A 1 7.73 -9.96 14.54
C MET A 1 6.36 -9.40 14.93
N SER A 2 6.29 -8.26 15.58
CA SER A 2 5.04 -7.53 15.84
C SER A 2 5.13 -6.18 15.12
N ILE A 3 4.05 -5.80 14.43
CA ILE A 3 3.91 -4.50 13.77
C ILE A 3 2.86 -3.72 14.56
N PRO A 4 3.26 -2.74 15.36
CA PRO A 4 2.34 -1.92 16.13
C PRO A 4 1.62 -0.90 15.23
N ARG A 5 0.57 -0.26 15.74
CA ARG A 5 -0.05 0.89 15.07
C ARG A 5 0.96 2.00 14.80
N GLY A 6 0.71 2.80 13.77
CA GLY A 6 1.59 3.84 13.27
C GLY A 6 2.35 3.40 12.03
N SER A 7 3.54 3.94 11.79
CA SER A 7 4.30 3.67 10.57
C SER A 7 5.57 2.85 10.87
N THR A 8 5.78 1.79 10.10
CA THR A 8 6.93 0.88 10.24
C THR A 8 7.55 0.61 8.87
N ALA A 9 8.87 0.81 8.75
CA ALA A 9 9.62 0.40 7.58
C ALA A 9 10.26 -0.98 7.75
N LEU A 10 10.29 -1.73 6.65
CA LEU A 10 11.06 -2.95 6.48
C LEU A 10 12.16 -2.71 5.47
N LEU A 11 13.38 -2.53 5.94
CA LEU A 11 14.57 -2.37 5.12
C LEU A 11 15.22 -3.70 4.79
N GLY A 12 15.74 -3.84 3.58
CA GLY A 12 16.54 -5.00 3.20
C GLY A 12 16.91 -5.00 1.73
N PRO A 13 17.94 -5.75 1.33
CA PRO A 13 18.35 -5.85 -0.07
C PRO A 13 17.25 -6.50 -0.93
N SER A 14 17.37 -6.36 -2.26
CA SER A 14 16.53 -7.09 -3.20
C SER A 14 16.65 -8.60 -2.95
N GLY A 15 15.52 -9.31 -3.05
CA GLY A 15 15.49 -10.76 -2.79
C GLY A 15 15.51 -11.19 -1.32
N SER A 16 15.51 -10.27 -0.34
CA SER A 16 15.48 -10.63 1.08
C SER A 16 14.14 -11.17 1.60
N GLY A 17 13.09 -11.16 0.76
CA GLY A 17 11.75 -11.65 1.13
C GLY A 17 10.76 -10.58 1.56
N LYS A 18 11.04 -9.28 1.37
CA LYS A 18 10.18 -8.16 1.79
C LYS A 18 8.77 -8.23 1.18
N SER A 19 8.69 -8.36 -0.15
CA SER A 19 7.40 -8.47 -0.86
C SER A 19 6.65 -9.75 -0.50
N THR A 20 7.38 -10.85 -0.23
CA THR A 20 6.79 -12.10 0.26
C THR A 20 6.14 -11.87 1.62
N LEU A 21 6.84 -11.18 2.54
CA LEU A 21 6.29 -10.86 3.84
C LEU A 21 5.02 -9.99 3.73
N LEU A 22 4.99 -8.97 2.85
CA LEU A 22 3.76 -8.20 2.64
C LEU A 22 2.60 -9.08 2.16
N ARG A 23 2.86 -10.03 1.25
CA ARG A 23 1.82 -10.95 0.75
C ARG A 23 1.30 -11.90 1.83
N LEU A 24 2.12 -12.26 2.82
CA LEU A 24 1.66 -13.02 3.98
C LEU A 24 0.76 -12.18 4.89
N LEU A 25 1.05 -10.87 5.06
CA LEU A 25 0.27 -9.99 5.94
C LEU A 25 -1.17 -9.79 5.49
N ASN A 26 -1.44 -9.80 4.17
CA ASN A 26 -2.79 -9.66 3.61
C ASN A 26 -3.32 -10.96 2.97
N ARG A 27 -2.68 -12.09 3.29
CA ARG A 27 -3.08 -13.43 2.83
C ARG A 27 -3.19 -13.54 1.29
N LEU A 28 -2.29 -12.87 0.55
CA LEU A 28 -2.02 -13.19 -0.87
C LEU A 28 -1.14 -14.43 -1.01
N ALA A 29 -0.49 -14.86 0.07
CA ALA A 29 0.17 -16.14 0.25
C ALA A 29 -0.05 -16.62 1.68
N ASP A 30 -0.12 -17.92 1.89
CA ASP A 30 -0.14 -18.52 3.22
C ASP A 30 1.30 -18.90 3.63
N PRO A 31 1.66 -18.81 4.94
CA PRO A 31 2.96 -19.27 5.41
C PRO A 31 3.03 -20.81 5.41
N ASP A 32 4.18 -21.36 5.02
CA ASP A 32 4.44 -22.81 5.10
C ASP A 32 4.45 -23.28 6.56
N GLU A 33 5.02 -22.44 7.45
CA GLU A 33 5.07 -22.68 8.90
C GLU A 33 4.79 -21.39 9.68
N GLY A 34 4.33 -21.56 10.92
CA GLY A 34 4.04 -20.42 11.79
C GLY A 34 2.67 -19.80 11.54
N THR A 35 2.47 -18.59 12.06
CA THR A 35 1.18 -17.88 12.03
C THR A 35 1.37 -16.39 11.76
N VAL A 36 0.48 -15.83 10.97
CA VAL A 36 0.29 -14.37 10.84
C VAL A 36 -1.01 -14.01 11.55
N ARG A 37 -0.99 -12.99 12.41
CA ARG A 37 -2.18 -12.57 13.16
C ARG A 37 -2.52 -11.11 12.85
N PHE A 38 -3.80 -10.86 12.67
CA PHE A 38 -4.36 -9.51 12.56
C PHE A 38 -5.36 -9.31 13.71
N HIS A 39 -5.12 -8.31 14.55
CA HIS A 39 -5.87 -8.10 15.81
C HIS A 39 -5.98 -9.37 16.69
N GLY A 40 -4.92 -10.16 16.75
CA GLY A 40 -4.87 -11.39 17.57
C GLY A 40 -5.45 -12.65 16.90
N THR A 41 -6.21 -12.51 15.81
CA THR A 41 -6.80 -13.63 15.05
C THR A 41 -5.83 -14.09 13.95
N ASP A 42 -5.67 -15.40 13.77
CA ASP A 42 -4.90 -15.95 12.63
C ASP A 42 -5.57 -15.53 11.32
N VAL A 43 -4.79 -14.97 10.39
CA VAL A 43 -5.33 -14.49 9.11
C VAL A 43 -6.00 -15.61 8.29
N ARG A 44 -5.66 -16.87 8.55
CA ARG A 44 -6.29 -18.03 7.90
C ARG A 44 -7.72 -18.30 8.36
N GLU A 45 -8.11 -17.77 9.53
CA GLU A 45 -9.46 -17.87 10.09
C GLU A 45 -10.37 -16.73 9.59
N LEU A 46 -9.79 -15.69 8.97
CA LEU A 46 -10.52 -14.54 8.44
C LEU A 46 -10.94 -14.78 6.98
N ASP A 47 -12.04 -14.16 6.57
CA ASP A 47 -12.37 -14.08 5.14
C ASP A 47 -11.27 -13.31 4.39
N PRO A 48 -10.68 -13.88 3.32
CA PRO A 48 -9.58 -13.24 2.61
C PRO A 48 -9.94 -11.91 1.97
N LEU A 49 -11.17 -11.72 1.53
CA LEU A 49 -11.62 -10.48 0.90
C LEU A 49 -11.81 -9.40 1.97
N GLU A 50 -12.40 -9.75 3.11
CA GLU A 50 -12.53 -8.84 4.24
C GLU A 50 -11.15 -8.42 4.77
N LEU A 51 -10.21 -9.36 4.95
CA LEU A 51 -8.85 -9.04 5.37
C LEU A 51 -8.17 -8.06 4.40
N ARG A 52 -8.27 -8.29 3.09
CA ARG A 52 -7.61 -7.45 2.06
C ARG A 52 -8.21 -6.06 1.93
N ARG A 53 -9.46 -5.85 2.37
CA ARG A 53 -10.05 -4.51 2.50
C ARG A 53 -9.41 -3.75 3.64
N ARG A 54 -9.26 -4.41 4.79
CA ARG A 54 -8.69 -3.82 6.01
C ARG A 54 -7.16 -3.69 5.92
N VAL A 55 -6.51 -4.57 5.16
CA VAL A 55 -5.05 -4.59 4.94
C VAL A 55 -4.79 -4.44 3.44
N GLY A 56 -4.83 -3.19 2.97
CA GLY A 56 -4.62 -2.84 1.57
C GLY A 56 -3.16 -2.99 1.13
N LEU A 57 -2.92 -3.30 -0.13
CA LEU A 57 -1.58 -3.40 -0.72
C LEU A 57 -1.45 -2.47 -1.93
N VAL A 58 -0.43 -1.62 -1.90
CA VAL A 58 0.05 -0.85 -3.05
C VAL A 58 1.31 -1.53 -3.57
N PRO A 59 1.28 -2.10 -4.79
CA PRO A 59 2.41 -2.83 -5.34
C PRO A 59 3.51 -1.89 -5.84
N GLN A 60 4.71 -2.42 -6.04
CA GLN A 60 5.86 -1.70 -6.58
C GLN A 60 5.60 -1.15 -7.98
N LEU A 61 5.03 -1.96 -8.86
CA LEU A 61 4.67 -1.53 -10.21
C LEU A 61 3.16 -1.26 -10.27
N PRO A 62 2.74 -0.07 -10.72
CA PRO A 62 1.34 0.24 -10.87
C PRO A 62 0.70 -0.66 -11.93
N ALA A 63 -0.50 -1.15 -11.64
CA ALA A 63 -1.29 -1.98 -12.53
C ALA A 63 -2.74 -1.48 -12.53
N PRO A 64 -3.02 -0.34 -13.19
CA PRO A 64 -4.37 0.15 -13.31
C PRO A 64 -5.21 -0.81 -14.15
N VAL A 65 -6.47 -0.99 -13.76
CA VAL A 65 -7.44 -1.68 -14.61
C VAL A 65 -7.82 -0.78 -15.80
N PRO A 66 -8.20 -1.36 -16.94
CA PRO A 66 -8.67 -0.55 -18.09
C PRO A 66 -9.82 0.37 -17.71
N GLY A 67 -9.75 1.64 -18.13
CA GLY A 67 -10.76 2.65 -17.83
C GLY A 67 -10.17 3.91 -17.24
N THR A 68 -11.04 4.73 -16.66
CA THR A 68 -10.66 6.02 -16.06
C THR A 68 -10.04 5.85 -14.67
N VAL A 69 -9.47 6.93 -14.13
CA VAL A 69 -9.06 6.99 -12.72
C VAL A 69 -10.24 6.70 -11.80
N ARG A 70 -11.41 7.27 -12.08
CA ARG A 70 -12.67 7.01 -11.37
C ARG A 70 -13.00 5.51 -11.31
N ASP A 71 -12.88 4.81 -12.44
CA ASP A 71 -13.15 3.37 -12.51
C ASP A 71 -12.16 2.57 -11.66
N ASN A 72 -10.90 2.99 -11.64
CA ASN A 72 -9.87 2.38 -10.80
C ASN A 72 -10.13 2.59 -9.30
N VAL A 73 -10.42 3.81 -8.90
CA VAL A 73 -10.70 4.16 -7.49
C VAL A 73 -11.95 3.44 -6.98
N LEU A 74 -13.01 3.42 -7.79
CA LEU A 74 -14.29 2.80 -7.42
C LEU A 74 -14.31 1.28 -7.66
N PHE A 75 -13.26 0.67 -8.18
CA PHE A 75 -13.22 -0.75 -8.50
C PHE A 75 -13.56 -1.63 -7.28
N GLY A 76 -12.84 -1.43 -6.18
CA GLY A 76 -13.08 -2.17 -4.94
C GLY A 76 -14.45 -1.89 -4.31
N PRO A 77 -14.82 -0.63 -4.05
CA PRO A 77 -16.14 -0.27 -3.51
C PRO A 77 -17.31 -0.83 -4.32
N ARG A 78 -17.26 -0.76 -5.66
CA ARG A 78 -18.32 -1.32 -6.53
C ARG A 78 -18.51 -2.83 -6.38
N LEU A 79 -17.42 -3.59 -6.16
CA LEU A 79 -17.52 -5.04 -5.90
C LEU A 79 -18.26 -5.35 -4.60
N GLU A 80 -18.31 -4.39 -3.68
CA GLU A 80 -19.00 -4.48 -2.39
C GLU A 80 -20.41 -3.89 -2.41
N GLY A 81 -20.82 -3.31 -3.54
CA GLY A 81 -22.07 -2.55 -3.63
C GLY A 81 -22.07 -1.26 -2.79
N ARG A 82 -20.88 -0.72 -2.46
CA ARG A 82 -20.71 0.53 -1.70
C ARG A 82 -20.63 1.72 -2.64
N GLU A 83 -21.35 2.77 -2.29
CA GLU A 83 -21.16 4.09 -2.88
C GLU A 83 -20.10 4.85 -2.11
N VAL A 84 -19.06 5.30 -2.80
CA VAL A 84 -17.94 6.08 -2.26
C VAL A 84 -17.73 7.30 -3.14
N ASP A 85 -17.51 8.45 -2.54
CA ASP A 85 -17.05 9.62 -3.26
C ASP A 85 -15.58 9.42 -3.71
N PRO A 86 -15.30 9.35 -5.03
CA PRO A 86 -13.96 9.11 -5.53
C PRO A 86 -13.01 10.30 -5.37
N GLU A 87 -13.51 11.51 -5.10
CA GLU A 87 -12.68 12.71 -4.96
C GLU A 87 -11.78 12.62 -3.74
N ARG A 88 -12.34 12.23 -2.60
CA ARG A 88 -11.59 12.13 -1.34
C ARG A 88 -10.36 11.21 -1.42
N PRO A 89 -10.43 9.94 -1.86
CA PRO A 89 -9.23 9.11 -1.98
C PRO A 89 -8.24 9.60 -3.05
N VAL A 90 -8.71 10.27 -4.09
CA VAL A 90 -7.85 10.89 -5.13
C VAL A 90 -7.05 12.04 -4.53
N GLU A 91 -7.69 12.94 -3.78
CA GLU A 91 -7.03 14.03 -3.06
C GLU A 91 -6.05 13.53 -2.01
N LEU A 92 -6.42 12.51 -1.23
CA LEU A 92 -5.52 11.87 -0.25
C LEU A 92 -4.28 11.26 -0.90
N ALA A 93 -4.39 10.79 -2.14
CA ALA A 93 -3.26 10.29 -2.92
C ALA A 93 -2.47 11.41 -3.63
N GLY A 94 -2.77 12.68 -3.37
CA GLY A 94 -2.09 13.83 -3.95
C GLY A 94 -2.39 14.07 -5.42
N LEU A 95 -3.55 13.62 -5.91
CA LEU A 95 -4.05 13.92 -7.25
C LEU A 95 -5.19 14.94 -7.17
N ASP A 96 -5.32 15.77 -8.20
CA ASP A 96 -6.43 16.68 -8.36
C ASP A 96 -7.67 15.95 -8.90
N SER A 97 -8.88 16.38 -8.52
CA SER A 97 -10.14 15.77 -8.97
C SER A 97 -10.33 15.77 -10.49
N SER A 98 -9.67 16.67 -11.23
CA SER A 98 -9.65 16.68 -12.69
C SER A 98 -9.03 15.42 -13.32
N PHE A 99 -8.32 14.61 -12.52
CA PHE A 99 -7.79 13.33 -12.97
C PHE A 99 -8.88 12.26 -13.09
N LEU A 100 -10.00 12.39 -12.41
CA LEU A 100 -11.01 11.34 -12.30
C LEU A 100 -11.49 10.78 -13.65
N ASP A 101 -11.65 11.62 -14.65
CA ASP A 101 -12.17 11.21 -15.96
C ASP A 101 -11.05 10.94 -16.99
N ARG A 102 -9.77 10.99 -16.56
CA ARG A 102 -8.63 10.66 -17.42
C ARG A 102 -8.45 9.15 -17.52
N ASP A 103 -7.99 8.69 -18.69
CA ASP A 103 -7.61 7.29 -18.89
C ASP A 103 -6.39 6.94 -18.04
N ALA A 104 -6.56 6.00 -17.11
CA ALA A 104 -5.51 5.60 -16.17
C ALA A 104 -4.27 4.99 -16.86
N SER A 105 -4.44 4.37 -18.03
CA SER A 105 -3.32 3.78 -18.78
C SER A 105 -2.40 4.81 -19.44
N ARG A 106 -2.88 6.04 -19.62
CA ARG A 106 -2.15 7.14 -20.26
C ARG A 106 -1.43 8.06 -19.29
N LEU A 107 -1.54 7.81 -18.01
CA LEU A 107 -0.87 8.57 -16.97
C LEU A 107 0.62 8.19 -16.89
N SER A 108 1.45 9.11 -16.41
CA SER A 108 2.84 8.81 -16.05
C SER A 108 2.89 7.74 -14.96
N VAL A 109 4.03 7.04 -14.83
CA VAL A 109 4.20 5.99 -13.83
C VAL A 109 3.93 6.52 -12.41
N GLY A 110 4.39 7.74 -12.09
CA GLY A 110 4.15 8.37 -10.79
C GLY A 110 2.68 8.73 -10.55
N GLU A 111 1.95 9.18 -11.59
CA GLU A 111 0.49 9.40 -11.49
C GLU A 111 -0.25 8.07 -11.33
N GLN A 112 0.12 7.03 -12.09
CA GLN A 112 -0.45 5.69 -11.93
C GLN A 112 -0.21 5.13 -10.53
N GLN A 113 0.96 5.35 -9.95
CA GLN A 113 1.26 4.92 -8.58
C GLN A 113 0.34 5.61 -7.57
N ARG A 114 0.07 6.91 -7.74
CA ARG A 114 -0.92 7.63 -6.92
C ARG A 114 -2.35 7.16 -7.16
N VAL A 115 -2.69 6.74 -8.37
CA VAL A 115 -3.99 6.07 -8.63
C VAL A 115 -4.10 4.73 -7.88
N MET A 116 -3.01 3.94 -7.80
CA MET A 116 -3.02 2.72 -6.99
C MET A 116 -3.17 3.01 -5.50
N LEU A 117 -2.55 4.09 -5.01
CA LEU A 117 -2.74 4.56 -3.65
C LEU A 117 -4.20 4.99 -3.41
N ALA A 118 -4.78 5.81 -4.28
CA ALA A 118 -6.18 6.23 -4.20
C ALA A 118 -7.15 5.03 -4.21
N ARG A 119 -6.91 4.04 -5.08
CA ARG A 119 -7.70 2.81 -5.14
C ARG A 119 -7.66 2.00 -3.84
N ALA A 120 -6.51 1.93 -3.20
CA ALA A 120 -6.37 1.27 -1.91
C ALA A 120 -7.09 2.06 -0.80
N LEU A 121 -6.95 3.39 -0.78
CA LEU A 121 -7.57 4.30 0.20
C LEU A 121 -9.10 4.35 0.08
N ALA A 122 -9.66 4.12 -1.11
CA ALA A 122 -11.12 4.07 -1.32
C ALA A 122 -11.81 2.95 -0.52
N LEU A 123 -11.07 1.94 -0.07
CA LEU A 123 -11.56 0.87 0.80
C LEU A 123 -11.46 1.22 2.29
N GLU A 124 -10.90 2.37 2.64
CA GLU A 124 -10.70 2.85 4.02
C GLU A 124 -9.92 1.81 4.89
N PRO A 125 -8.73 1.36 4.44
CA PRO A 125 -8.00 0.31 5.12
C PRO A 125 -7.49 0.76 6.49
N GLU A 126 -7.40 -0.17 7.45
CA GLU A 126 -6.73 0.05 8.74
C GLU A 126 -5.20 0.02 8.60
N VAL A 127 -4.71 -0.78 7.65
CA VAL A 127 -3.28 -0.95 7.35
C VAL A 127 -3.05 -0.83 5.85
N LEU A 128 -2.06 -0.05 5.47
CA LEU A 128 -1.61 0.09 4.09
C LEU A 128 -0.21 -0.49 3.96
N LEU A 129 -0.09 -1.55 3.17
CA LEU A 129 1.16 -2.20 2.81
C LEU A 129 1.70 -1.54 1.54
N LEU A 130 2.92 -1.06 1.57
CA LEU A 130 3.57 -0.33 0.49
C LEU A 130 4.83 -1.09 0.05
N ASP A 131 4.82 -1.66 -1.15
CA ASP A 131 5.94 -2.42 -1.70
C ASP A 131 6.78 -1.52 -2.61
N GLU A 132 7.85 -0.93 -2.08
CA GLU A 132 8.76 -0.02 -2.79
C GLU A 132 8.02 1.04 -3.65
N PRO A 133 7.12 1.84 -3.08
CA PRO A 133 6.13 2.64 -3.81
C PRO A 133 6.71 3.75 -4.71
N THR A 134 8.02 4.02 -4.60
CA THR A 134 8.70 5.09 -5.35
C THR A 134 9.92 4.60 -6.13
N ALA A 135 10.21 3.28 -6.16
CA ALA A 135 11.43 2.74 -6.73
C ALA A 135 11.64 3.03 -8.24
N SER A 136 10.55 3.30 -8.97
CA SER A 136 10.59 3.56 -10.42
C SER A 136 10.20 5.00 -10.77
N LEU A 137 10.23 5.91 -9.79
CA LEU A 137 9.79 7.29 -9.95
C LEU A 137 10.97 8.26 -10.01
N ASP A 138 10.78 9.36 -10.73
CA ASP A 138 11.69 10.50 -10.65
C ASP A 138 11.55 11.24 -9.30
N ALA A 139 12.41 12.21 -9.05
CA ALA A 139 12.44 12.93 -7.78
C ALA A 139 11.12 13.66 -7.46
N ALA A 140 10.51 14.31 -8.46
CA ALA A 140 9.28 15.06 -8.26
C ALA A 140 8.08 14.14 -7.98
N ALA A 141 7.97 13.01 -8.70
CA ALA A 141 6.95 12.01 -8.46
C ALA A 141 7.15 11.31 -7.12
N THR A 142 8.40 11.03 -6.72
CA THR A 142 8.75 10.49 -5.41
C THR A 142 8.28 11.41 -4.29
N GLU A 143 8.59 12.71 -4.37
CA GLU A 143 8.18 13.71 -3.37
C GLU A 143 6.64 13.76 -3.27
N ALA A 144 5.94 13.78 -4.40
CA ALA A 144 4.48 13.81 -4.39
C ALA A 144 3.84 12.57 -3.74
N VAL A 145 4.41 11.37 -3.95
CA VAL A 145 3.94 10.14 -3.28
C VAL A 145 4.27 10.20 -1.78
N GLU A 146 5.49 10.62 -1.41
CA GLU A 146 5.90 10.74 -0.01
C GLU A 146 5.05 11.77 0.74
N ASP A 147 4.71 12.90 0.11
CA ASP A 147 3.82 13.92 0.70
C ASP A 147 2.42 13.36 0.95
N ALA A 148 1.86 12.64 -0.02
CA ALA A 148 0.59 11.96 0.15
C ALA A 148 0.62 11.00 1.35
N LEU A 149 1.66 10.16 1.45
CA LEU A 149 1.81 9.20 2.56
C LEU A 149 1.99 9.87 3.92
N ARG A 150 2.76 10.97 4.00
CA ARG A 150 2.93 11.75 5.24
C ARG A 150 1.65 12.40 5.74
N ASN A 151 0.74 12.74 4.84
CA ASN A 151 -0.53 13.38 5.17
C ASN A 151 -1.63 12.39 5.55
N LEU A 152 -1.44 11.07 5.36
CA LEU A 152 -2.41 10.06 5.79
C LEU A 152 -2.55 10.08 7.31
N ARG A 153 -3.79 10.00 7.77
CA ARG A 153 -4.16 9.88 9.19
C ARG A 153 -5.01 8.64 9.36
N ASP A 154 -5.04 8.11 10.55
CA ASP A 154 -5.89 6.99 10.96
C ASP A 154 -5.65 5.66 10.22
N VAL A 155 -4.56 5.57 9.43
CA VAL A 155 -4.12 4.35 8.77
C VAL A 155 -2.69 3.99 9.19
N SER A 156 -2.45 2.74 9.51
CA SER A 156 -1.09 2.26 9.81
C SER A 156 -0.34 1.95 8.52
N LEU A 157 0.93 2.35 8.42
CA LEU A 157 1.75 2.12 7.23
C LEU A 157 2.80 1.04 7.48
N VAL A 158 2.92 0.11 6.55
CA VAL A 158 4.03 -0.85 6.49
C VAL A 158 4.76 -0.61 5.17
N LEU A 159 5.88 0.09 5.23
CA LEU A 159 6.68 0.46 4.08
C LEU A 159 7.81 -0.54 3.86
N VAL A 160 7.84 -1.18 2.73
CA VAL A 160 9.01 -1.92 2.25
C VAL A 160 9.83 -1.01 1.35
N THR A 161 11.09 -0.84 1.66
CA THR A 161 12.03 -0.07 0.85
C THR A 161 13.46 -0.56 1.04
N HIS A 162 14.34 -0.25 0.11
CA HIS A 162 15.79 -0.38 0.26
C HIS A 162 16.48 0.96 0.57
N ASP A 163 15.73 2.06 0.50
CA ASP A 163 16.20 3.41 0.83
C ASP A 163 15.99 3.73 2.31
N ALA A 164 17.11 3.79 3.06
CA ALA A 164 17.08 4.11 4.48
C ALA A 164 16.61 5.55 4.77
N GLN A 165 16.91 6.49 3.89
CA GLN A 165 16.50 7.88 4.05
C GLN A 165 14.98 8.03 3.85
N GLN A 166 14.40 7.30 2.91
CA GLN A 166 12.95 7.22 2.73
C GLN A 166 12.28 6.65 3.98
N ALA A 167 12.81 5.57 4.53
CA ALA A 167 12.29 4.96 5.75
C ALA A 167 12.28 5.98 6.91
N GLU A 168 13.37 6.72 7.11
CA GLU A 168 13.48 7.76 8.15
C GLU A 168 12.49 8.91 7.94
N ARG A 169 12.21 9.31 6.69
CA ARG A 169 11.27 10.38 6.38
C ARG A 169 9.80 9.98 6.59
N LEU A 170 9.46 8.71 6.40
CA LEU A 170 8.07 8.25 6.32
C LEU A 170 7.61 7.41 7.49
N THR A 171 8.54 6.89 8.32
CA THR A 171 8.16 5.94 9.35
C THR A 171 8.78 6.22 10.71
N GLU A 172 8.01 5.88 11.75
CA GLU A 172 8.43 6.04 13.16
C GLU A 172 9.38 4.93 13.60
N ARG A 173 9.32 3.78 12.93
CA ARG A 173 10.07 2.57 13.30
C ARG A 173 10.66 1.92 12.07
N THR A 174 11.82 1.34 12.25
CA THR A 174 12.51 0.60 11.18
C THR A 174 12.93 -0.76 11.70
N SER A 175 12.66 -1.79 10.89
CA SER A 175 13.17 -3.15 11.06
C SER A 175 13.93 -3.57 9.82
N ARG A 176 14.89 -4.46 9.95
CA ARG A 176 15.71 -4.96 8.84
C ARG A 176 15.39 -6.41 8.54
N LEU A 177 15.22 -6.71 7.26
CA LEU A 177 15.04 -8.07 6.78
C LEU A 177 16.29 -8.51 6.01
N ARG A 178 16.97 -9.53 6.52
CA ARG A 178 18.11 -10.16 5.86
C ARG A 178 17.95 -11.67 5.89
N GLU A 179 18.11 -12.33 4.74
CA GLU A 179 18.04 -13.80 4.61
C GLU A 179 16.80 -14.40 5.29
N GLY A 180 15.64 -13.77 5.10
CA GLY A 180 14.37 -14.20 5.71
C GLY A 180 14.22 -13.94 7.21
N ARG A 181 15.19 -13.27 7.85
CA ARG A 181 15.15 -12.94 9.29
C ARG A 181 14.96 -11.45 9.51
N VAL A 182 14.02 -11.11 10.42
CA VAL A 182 13.80 -9.72 10.84
C VAL A 182 14.67 -9.42 12.04
N THR A 183 15.44 -8.34 11.96
CA THR A 183 16.23 -7.77 13.06
C THR A 183 15.76 -6.33 13.31
N GLN A 184 15.76 -5.92 14.56
CA GLN A 184 15.49 -4.53 14.98
C GLN A 184 16.76 -3.71 14.87
#